data_10706eb719922228d466924b694991b8
#
_entry.id   10706eb719922228d466924b694991b8
#
_cell.length_a   1.000
_cell.length_b   1.000
_cell.length_c   1.000
_cell.angle_alpha   90.00
_cell.angle_beta   90.00
_cell.angle_gamma   90.00
#
_symmetry.space_group_name_H-M   'P 1'
#
loop_
_entity.id
_entity.type
_entity.pdbx_description
1 polymer ?
#
loop_
_entity_poly.entity_id
_entity_poly.type
_entity_poly.pdbx_seq_one_letter_code
_entity_poly.pdbx_strand_id
1 'polypeptide(L)'
;MSDLDFTKPAGPAKAPPVVPPKAPTYDPVMAMEFFSSTGKAEAVAQGATFFAENDKGSRLLLKSDKMYLLIDGEVSLAVKGKTIATVKKGEVFGEMASISQMPRSASAVAKLPCRVIALDESQFQGALRKKPEFALMLMSIMIGRIRDALARQEPAAAGGKVKESAVFDKSSLAILARALAQTMVRYERNHTIVKEGQTGVLMYVVVEGRVAVSIQGKLVEKIGPGGVFGEMALVDRTPRLATVVSETDCGLLAIGRNTFLDLIKASPDFAVSLLGAVGERARFIASRGA
;
A
#
# COMPACT_ATOMS: atom_id res chain seq x y z
N MET A 1 -33.98 -36.74 -40.89
CA MET A 1 -32.91 -37.37 -40.14
C MET A 1 -31.66 -36.53 -40.42
N SER A 2 -31.30 -35.65 -39.52
CA SER A 2 -30.18 -34.72 -39.69
C SER A 2 -29.00 -35.29 -38.87
N ASP A 3 -27.93 -35.59 -39.62
CA ASP A 3 -26.68 -36.13 -39.05
C ASP A 3 -26.03 -35.10 -38.11
N LEU A 4 -25.97 -35.45 -36.85
CA LEU A 4 -25.15 -34.74 -35.83
C LEU A 4 -23.72 -35.24 -35.97
N ASP A 5 -22.86 -34.40 -36.54
CA ASP A 5 -21.42 -34.64 -36.69
C ASP A 5 -20.69 -34.44 -35.35
N PHE A 6 -20.35 -35.51 -34.64
CA PHE A 6 -19.64 -35.55 -33.38
C PHE A 6 -18.10 -35.48 -33.51
N THR A 7 -17.56 -35.19 -34.68
CA THR A 7 -16.10 -35.24 -34.94
C THR A 7 -15.37 -33.90 -34.75
N LYS A 8 -16.07 -32.79 -34.47
CA LYS A 8 -15.42 -31.51 -34.20
C LYS A 8 -15.09 -31.38 -32.71
N PRO A 9 -13.80 -31.29 -32.33
CA PRO A 9 -13.45 -30.99 -30.94
C PRO A 9 -14.03 -29.60 -30.58
N ALA A 10 -14.80 -29.55 -29.51
CA ALA A 10 -15.25 -28.27 -28.93
C ALA A 10 -14.04 -27.41 -28.61
N GLY A 11 -13.94 -26.25 -29.22
CA GLY A 11 -12.90 -25.28 -28.90
C GLY A 11 -12.90 -24.96 -27.42
N PRO A 12 -11.77 -24.54 -26.82
CA PRO A 12 -11.68 -24.27 -25.39
C PRO A 12 -12.77 -23.24 -25.02
N ALA A 13 -13.70 -23.65 -24.15
CA ALA A 13 -14.72 -22.78 -23.63
C ALA A 13 -14.03 -21.55 -23.02
N LYS A 14 -14.35 -20.35 -23.51
CA LYS A 14 -13.90 -19.11 -22.84
C LYS A 14 -14.38 -19.15 -21.40
N ALA A 15 -13.44 -19.22 -20.46
CA ALA A 15 -13.74 -19.07 -19.05
C ALA A 15 -14.57 -17.79 -18.85
N PRO A 16 -15.63 -17.83 -18.05
CA PRO A 16 -16.40 -16.62 -17.76
C PRO A 16 -15.46 -15.53 -17.22
N PRO A 17 -15.69 -14.24 -17.55
CA PRO A 17 -14.87 -13.15 -17.05
C PRO A 17 -14.88 -13.23 -15.51
N VAL A 18 -13.71 -13.47 -14.90
CA VAL A 18 -13.54 -13.40 -13.46
C VAL A 18 -13.73 -11.94 -13.09
N VAL A 19 -14.93 -11.61 -12.55
CA VAL A 19 -15.17 -10.30 -11.97
C VAL A 19 -14.23 -10.20 -10.76
N PRO A 20 -13.25 -9.29 -10.77
CA PRO A 20 -12.32 -9.18 -9.65
C PRO A 20 -13.13 -8.84 -8.40
N PRO A 21 -12.87 -9.48 -7.24
CA PRO A 21 -13.52 -9.10 -6.01
C PRO A 21 -13.26 -7.61 -5.75
N LYS A 22 -14.32 -6.88 -5.43
CA LYS A 22 -14.25 -5.46 -5.11
C LYS A 22 -13.20 -5.26 -4.01
N ALA A 23 -12.23 -4.38 -4.23
CA ALA A 23 -11.23 -4.02 -3.21
C ALA A 23 -11.96 -3.69 -1.90
N PRO A 24 -11.40 -4.03 -0.72
CA PRO A 24 -12.04 -3.70 0.54
C PRO A 24 -12.33 -2.21 0.55
N THR A 25 -13.60 -1.88 0.59
CA THR A 25 -14.09 -0.50 0.56
C THR A 25 -13.64 0.16 1.87
N TYR A 26 -13.24 1.43 1.80
CA TYR A 26 -13.03 2.25 2.99
C TYR A 26 -14.22 2.07 3.96
N ASP A 27 -13.92 1.73 5.21
CA ASP A 27 -14.92 1.54 6.27
C ASP A 27 -14.83 2.71 7.27
N PRO A 28 -15.78 3.67 7.22
CA PRO A 28 -15.80 4.81 8.13
C PRO A 28 -15.97 4.42 9.60
N VAL A 29 -16.62 3.28 9.88
CA VAL A 29 -16.83 2.80 11.26
C VAL A 29 -15.49 2.32 11.82
N MET A 30 -14.76 1.50 11.06
CA MET A 30 -13.41 1.06 11.43
C MET A 30 -12.46 2.25 11.61
N ALA A 31 -12.53 3.26 10.73
CA ALA A 31 -11.73 4.47 10.85
C ALA A 31 -12.07 5.23 12.14
N MET A 32 -13.36 5.40 12.45
CA MET A 32 -13.79 6.06 13.67
C MET A 32 -13.29 5.33 14.92
N GLU A 33 -13.45 4.02 14.99
CA GLU A 33 -12.96 3.22 16.12
C GLU A 33 -11.45 3.30 16.28
N PHE A 34 -10.71 3.26 15.16
CA PHE A 34 -9.26 3.35 15.15
C PHE A 34 -8.79 4.71 15.70
N PHE A 35 -9.29 5.81 15.10
CA PHE A 35 -8.89 7.16 15.50
C PHE A 35 -9.32 7.50 16.94
N SER A 36 -10.52 7.06 17.36
CA SER A 36 -11.00 7.31 18.73
C SER A 36 -10.22 6.54 19.80
N SER A 37 -9.49 5.50 19.43
CA SER A 37 -8.77 4.64 20.39
C SER A 37 -7.58 5.32 21.08
N THR A 38 -6.93 6.29 20.41
CA THR A 38 -5.74 7.01 20.91
C THR A 38 -5.67 8.47 20.47
N GLY A 39 -6.52 8.89 19.51
CA GLY A 39 -6.50 10.22 18.92
C GLY A 39 -7.06 11.31 19.81
N LYS A 40 -6.77 12.55 19.44
CA LYS A 40 -7.27 13.75 20.11
C LYS A 40 -8.26 14.49 19.22
N ALA A 41 -9.43 14.86 19.78
CA ALA A 41 -10.39 15.69 19.08
C ALA A 41 -9.87 17.13 19.00
N GLU A 42 -9.94 17.72 17.81
CA GLU A 42 -9.54 19.10 17.53
C GLU A 42 -10.65 19.80 16.74
N ALA A 43 -10.88 21.09 17.05
CA ALA A 43 -11.74 21.97 16.27
C ALA A 43 -10.86 22.91 15.44
N VAL A 44 -11.20 23.07 14.16
CA VAL A 44 -10.43 23.88 13.21
C VAL A 44 -11.37 24.88 12.55
N ALA A 45 -11.04 26.16 12.61
CA ALA A 45 -11.85 27.22 12.04
C ALA A 45 -11.86 27.18 10.50
N GLN A 46 -12.92 27.66 9.88
CA GLN A 46 -12.98 27.86 8.44
C GLN A 46 -11.80 28.71 7.95
N GLY A 47 -11.19 28.31 6.83
CA GLY A 47 -10.03 28.96 6.23
C GLY A 47 -8.69 28.59 6.87
N ALA A 48 -8.68 27.90 8.00
CA ALA A 48 -7.43 27.47 8.65
C ALA A 48 -6.79 26.31 7.87
N THR A 49 -5.45 26.30 7.84
CA THR A 49 -4.64 25.28 7.16
C THR A 49 -4.23 24.21 8.15
N PHE A 50 -4.53 22.95 7.86
CA PHE A 50 -4.04 21.80 8.61
C PHE A 50 -2.54 21.57 8.35
N PHE A 51 -2.14 21.62 7.09
CA PHE A 51 -0.74 21.52 6.62
C PHE A 51 -0.63 22.09 5.20
N ALA A 52 0.57 22.52 4.80
CA ALA A 52 0.86 23.02 3.47
C ALA A 52 1.59 21.97 2.62
N GLU A 53 1.44 22.05 1.29
CA GLU A 53 2.19 21.27 0.32
C GLU A 53 3.70 21.43 0.55
N ASN A 54 4.47 20.35 0.45
CA ASN A 54 5.90 20.27 0.71
C ASN A 54 6.32 20.50 2.18
N ASP A 55 5.39 20.72 3.11
CA ASP A 55 5.73 20.71 4.53
C ASP A 55 6.40 19.38 4.89
N LYS A 56 7.51 19.48 5.63
CA LYS A 56 8.18 18.35 6.24
C LYS A 56 7.92 18.38 7.73
N GLY A 57 7.53 17.26 8.30
CA GLY A 57 7.55 17.07 9.74
C GLY A 57 8.96 17.39 10.25
N SER A 58 9.07 18.28 11.22
CA SER A 58 10.36 18.64 11.78
C SER A 58 10.49 18.06 13.18
N ARG A 59 11.33 17.04 13.33
CA ARG A 59 11.74 16.52 14.65
C ARG A 59 12.37 17.61 15.51
N LEU A 60 13.04 18.61 14.90
CA LEU A 60 13.64 19.74 15.61
C LEU A 60 12.61 20.76 16.14
N LEU A 61 11.44 20.90 15.50
CA LEU A 61 10.42 21.88 15.85
C LEU A 61 9.22 21.28 16.61
N LEU A 62 9.31 20.03 17.09
CA LEU A 62 8.21 19.31 17.78
C LEU A 62 6.92 19.23 16.93
N LYS A 63 7.01 19.46 15.63
CA LYS A 63 5.91 19.34 14.68
C LYS A 63 5.87 17.91 14.18
N SER A 64 5.18 17.03 14.90
CA SER A 64 4.91 15.68 14.39
C SER A 64 3.92 15.76 13.24
N ASP A 65 4.19 15.00 12.18
CA ASP A 65 3.23 14.83 11.10
C ASP A 65 1.99 14.13 11.64
N LYS A 66 0.86 14.84 11.65
CA LYS A 66 -0.43 14.28 12.05
C LYS A 66 -1.21 13.76 10.83
N MET A 67 -1.97 12.71 11.05
CA MET A 67 -3.07 12.31 10.19
C MET A 67 -4.41 12.62 10.88
N TYR A 68 -5.45 12.77 10.10
CA TYR A 68 -6.73 13.27 10.58
C TYR A 68 -7.89 12.42 10.05
N LEU A 69 -8.89 12.20 10.89
CA LEU A 69 -10.22 11.74 10.51
C LEU A 69 -11.18 12.93 10.60
N LEU A 70 -11.87 13.26 9.51
CA LEU A 70 -12.86 14.33 9.50
C LEU A 70 -14.19 13.85 10.10
N ILE A 71 -14.57 14.42 11.23
CA ILE A 71 -15.81 14.11 11.94
C ILE A 71 -16.97 14.98 11.45
N ASP A 72 -16.68 16.25 11.13
CA ASP A 72 -17.66 17.20 10.66
C ASP A 72 -16.96 18.33 9.88
N GLY A 73 -17.65 18.95 8.92
CA GLY A 73 -17.10 19.99 8.06
C GLY A 73 -16.67 19.48 6.68
N GLU A 74 -15.81 20.25 6.02
CA GLU A 74 -15.27 19.96 4.70
C GLU A 74 -13.84 20.48 4.57
N VAL A 75 -12.91 19.68 4.01
CA VAL A 75 -11.50 20.06 3.80
C VAL A 75 -11.16 20.01 2.31
N SER A 76 -10.54 21.07 1.78
CA SER A 76 -10.00 21.13 0.43
C SER A 76 -8.56 20.61 0.41
N LEU A 77 -8.24 19.69 -0.50
CA LEU A 77 -6.86 19.30 -0.81
C LEU A 77 -6.42 20.00 -2.11
N ALA A 78 -5.31 20.73 -2.06
CA ALA A 78 -4.80 21.50 -3.20
C ALA A 78 -3.32 21.20 -3.46
N VAL A 79 -2.96 21.13 -4.75
CA VAL A 79 -1.56 21.01 -5.24
C VAL A 79 -1.28 22.22 -6.12
N LYS A 80 -0.18 22.94 -5.84
CA LYS A 80 0.18 24.19 -6.53
C LYS A 80 -0.99 25.19 -6.58
N GLY A 81 -1.75 25.28 -5.49
CA GLY A 81 -2.93 26.16 -5.38
C GLY A 81 -4.20 25.67 -6.07
N LYS A 82 -4.15 24.59 -6.84
CA LYS A 82 -5.31 24.02 -7.51
C LYS A 82 -5.96 22.92 -6.67
N THR A 83 -7.24 23.05 -6.35
CA THR A 83 -7.99 22.00 -5.64
C THR A 83 -8.04 20.73 -6.48
N ILE A 84 -7.57 19.63 -5.91
CA ILE A 84 -7.55 18.30 -6.54
C ILE A 84 -8.58 17.34 -5.94
N ALA A 85 -8.98 17.57 -4.70
CA ALA A 85 -9.97 16.75 -4.00
C ALA A 85 -10.61 17.52 -2.85
N THR A 86 -11.75 17.03 -2.40
CA THR A 86 -12.45 17.49 -1.20
C THR A 86 -12.65 16.31 -0.27
N VAL A 87 -12.18 16.44 0.96
CA VAL A 87 -12.37 15.45 2.04
C VAL A 87 -13.71 15.72 2.70
N LYS A 88 -14.49 14.68 2.87
CA LYS A 88 -15.83 14.72 3.48
C LYS A 88 -15.83 14.02 4.84
N LYS A 89 -16.91 14.22 5.59
CA LYS A 89 -17.18 13.55 6.86
C LYS A 89 -16.92 12.03 6.75
N GLY A 90 -16.18 11.51 7.71
CA GLY A 90 -15.81 10.10 7.82
C GLY A 90 -14.55 9.73 7.02
N GLU A 91 -13.93 10.63 6.28
CA GLU A 91 -12.73 10.35 5.50
C GLU A 91 -11.44 10.71 6.23
N VAL A 92 -10.36 9.95 5.95
CA VAL A 92 -9.00 10.15 6.47
C VAL A 92 -8.19 10.99 5.49
N PHE A 93 -7.38 11.91 6.01
CA PHE A 93 -6.43 12.71 5.23
C PHE A 93 -5.13 12.98 5.98
N GLY A 94 -4.08 13.33 5.23
CA GLY A 94 -2.75 13.55 5.77
C GLY A 94 -1.98 12.26 6.13
N GLU A 95 -2.55 11.09 5.86
CA GLU A 95 -2.00 9.78 6.14
C GLU A 95 -0.67 9.53 5.40
N MET A 96 -0.57 9.99 4.15
CA MET A 96 0.57 9.71 3.28
C MET A 96 1.89 10.23 3.83
N ALA A 97 1.91 11.46 4.35
CA ALA A 97 3.13 12.05 4.92
C ALA A 97 3.46 11.45 6.30
N SER A 98 2.43 11.23 7.13
CA SER A 98 2.61 10.63 8.46
C SER A 98 3.17 9.21 8.41
N ILE A 99 2.83 8.44 7.37
CA ILE A 99 3.28 7.06 7.20
C ILE A 99 4.64 7.00 6.48
N SER A 100 4.81 7.75 5.39
CA SER A 100 6.01 7.64 4.55
C SER A 100 7.16 8.54 4.99
N GLN A 101 6.95 9.39 6.00
CA GLN A 101 7.88 10.44 6.43
C GLN A 101 8.35 11.36 5.28
N MET A 102 7.60 11.39 4.19
CA MET A 102 7.85 12.21 3.01
C MET A 102 7.12 13.56 3.16
N PRO A 103 7.54 14.61 2.47
CA PRO A 103 6.83 15.88 2.48
C PRO A 103 5.35 15.74 2.12
N ARG A 104 4.51 16.63 2.66
CA ARG A 104 3.09 16.70 2.33
C ARG A 104 2.88 16.79 0.82
N SER A 105 2.06 15.92 0.27
CA SER A 105 1.78 15.85 -1.17
C SER A 105 0.79 16.90 -1.66
N ALA A 106 0.10 17.59 -0.73
CA ALA A 106 -0.90 18.62 -0.99
C ALA A 106 -1.03 19.55 0.22
N SER A 107 -1.61 20.72 0.04
CA SER A 107 -2.11 21.56 1.13
C SER A 107 -3.51 21.11 1.52
N ALA A 108 -3.84 21.15 2.82
CA ALA A 108 -5.17 20.86 3.36
C ALA A 108 -5.72 22.08 4.08
N VAL A 109 -6.87 22.59 3.62
CA VAL A 109 -7.51 23.81 4.16
C VAL A 109 -8.97 23.53 4.51
N ALA A 110 -9.42 23.96 5.68
CA ALA A 110 -10.79 23.84 6.11
C ALA A 110 -11.71 24.75 5.27
N LYS A 111 -12.60 24.18 4.47
CA LYS A 111 -13.61 24.95 3.71
C LYS A 111 -14.79 25.41 4.55
N LEU A 112 -15.09 24.65 5.59
CA LEU A 112 -16.09 24.93 6.61
C LEU A 112 -15.44 24.76 7.98
N PRO A 113 -16.06 25.22 9.09
CA PRO A 113 -15.59 24.85 10.43
C PRO A 113 -15.54 23.33 10.54
N CYS A 114 -14.39 22.78 10.97
CA CYS A 114 -14.16 21.34 11.00
C CYS A 114 -14.01 20.84 12.44
N ARG A 115 -14.49 19.61 12.67
CA ARG A 115 -14.11 18.78 13.81
C ARG A 115 -13.37 17.56 13.30
N VAL A 116 -12.21 17.29 13.87
CA VAL A 116 -11.36 16.16 13.47
C VAL A 116 -10.90 15.36 14.68
N ILE A 117 -10.50 14.12 14.46
CA ILE A 117 -9.64 13.39 15.40
C ILE A 117 -8.26 13.32 14.76
N ALA A 118 -7.25 13.82 15.46
CA ALA A 118 -5.87 13.85 15.02
C ALA A 118 -5.07 12.73 15.68
N LEU A 119 -4.19 12.09 14.93
CA LEU A 119 -3.20 11.12 15.40
C LEU A 119 -1.80 11.61 15.02
N ASP A 120 -0.89 11.65 15.98
CA ASP A 120 0.54 11.71 15.72
C ASP A 120 1.12 10.29 15.50
N GLU A 121 2.42 10.21 15.18
CA GLU A 121 3.10 8.93 14.91
C GLU A 121 2.96 7.94 16.07
N SER A 122 3.18 8.38 17.32
CA SER A 122 3.10 7.53 18.52
C SER A 122 1.68 7.01 18.75
N GLN A 123 0.69 7.90 18.59
CA GLN A 123 -0.73 7.56 18.71
C GLN A 123 -1.16 6.59 17.61
N PHE A 124 -0.68 6.78 16.38
CA PHE A 124 -0.94 5.88 15.27
C PHE A 124 -0.39 4.46 15.53
N GLN A 125 0.86 4.36 15.99
CA GLN A 125 1.44 3.07 16.39
C GLN A 125 0.68 2.42 17.55
N GLY A 126 0.28 3.20 18.55
CA GLY A 126 -0.56 2.72 19.66
C GLY A 126 -1.93 2.21 19.20
N ALA A 127 -2.54 2.88 18.23
CA ALA A 127 -3.80 2.45 17.63
C ALA A 127 -3.64 1.18 16.79
N LEU A 128 -2.53 1.02 16.04
CA LEU A 128 -2.24 -0.19 15.27
C LEU A 128 -2.10 -1.43 16.14
N ARG A 129 -1.53 -1.32 17.35
CA ARG A 129 -1.48 -2.43 18.30
C ARG A 129 -2.87 -2.92 18.72
N LYS A 130 -3.83 -2.01 18.83
CA LYS A 130 -5.20 -2.31 19.23
C LYS A 130 -6.07 -2.78 18.05
N LYS A 131 -5.87 -2.21 16.88
CA LYS A 131 -6.66 -2.42 15.65
C LYS A 131 -5.75 -2.59 14.43
N PRO A 132 -5.01 -3.72 14.32
CA PRO A 132 -4.04 -3.93 13.25
C PRO A 132 -4.69 -4.03 11.86
N GLU A 133 -5.98 -4.38 11.79
CA GLU A 133 -6.76 -4.46 10.56
C GLU A 133 -6.82 -3.13 9.81
N PHE A 134 -6.68 -2.01 10.54
CA PHE A 134 -6.65 -0.68 9.94
C PHE A 134 -5.46 -0.50 8.97
N ALA A 135 -4.32 -1.16 9.23
CA ALA A 135 -3.19 -1.16 8.30
C ALA A 135 -3.57 -1.77 6.95
N LEU A 136 -4.36 -2.85 6.95
CA LEU A 136 -4.86 -3.46 5.71
C LEU A 136 -5.82 -2.53 4.97
N MET A 137 -6.65 -1.77 5.68
CA MET A 137 -7.53 -0.79 5.08
C MET A 137 -6.73 0.36 4.43
N LEU A 138 -5.71 0.89 5.10
CA LEU A 138 -4.82 1.90 4.52
C LEU A 138 -4.07 1.37 3.29
N MET A 139 -3.53 0.14 3.37
CA MET A 139 -2.91 -0.52 2.22
C MET A 139 -3.89 -0.62 1.04
N SER A 140 -5.14 -0.99 1.30
CA SER A 140 -6.20 -1.08 0.29
C SER A 140 -6.39 0.24 -0.48
N ILE A 141 -6.47 1.35 0.25
CA ILE A 141 -6.61 2.69 -0.35
C ILE A 141 -5.39 3.01 -1.23
N MET A 142 -4.18 2.76 -0.74
CA MET A 142 -2.94 3.02 -1.48
C MET A 142 -2.82 2.14 -2.72
N ILE A 143 -3.16 0.85 -2.61
CA ILE A 143 -3.18 -0.11 -3.72
C ILE A 143 -4.22 0.29 -4.77
N GLY A 144 -5.39 0.74 -4.36
CA GLY A 144 -6.40 1.29 -5.27
C GLY A 144 -5.83 2.43 -6.11
N ARG A 145 -5.14 3.38 -5.49
CA ARG A 145 -4.47 4.48 -6.19
C ARG A 145 -3.39 4.00 -7.18
N ILE A 146 -2.62 2.96 -6.83
CA ILE A 146 -1.64 2.34 -7.73
C ILE A 146 -2.33 1.75 -8.96
N ARG A 147 -3.40 0.98 -8.77
CA ARG A 147 -4.18 0.38 -9.86
C ARG A 147 -4.77 1.42 -10.79
N ASP A 148 -5.38 2.47 -10.22
CA ASP A 148 -5.96 3.57 -10.99
C ASP A 148 -4.89 4.33 -11.80
N ALA A 149 -3.70 4.51 -11.23
CA ALA A 149 -2.59 5.13 -11.93
C ALA A 149 -2.07 4.26 -13.08
N LEU A 150 -1.92 2.95 -12.85
CA LEU A 150 -1.52 1.99 -13.90
C LEU A 150 -2.55 1.88 -15.03
N ALA A 151 -3.84 1.90 -14.69
CA ALA A 151 -4.93 1.83 -15.69
C ALA A 151 -4.99 3.07 -16.59
N ARG A 152 -4.50 4.23 -16.13
CA ARG A 152 -4.45 5.48 -16.89
C ARG A 152 -3.18 5.65 -17.73
N GLN A 153 -2.16 4.81 -17.48
CA GLN A 153 -0.91 4.88 -18.24
C GLN A 153 -1.06 4.10 -19.56
N GLU A 154 -0.85 4.76 -20.69
CA GLU A 154 -0.53 4.05 -21.92
C GLU A 154 0.74 3.22 -21.73
N PRO A 155 0.92 2.09 -22.44
CA PRO A 155 2.12 1.28 -22.31
C PRO A 155 3.37 2.13 -22.59
N ALA A 156 3.96 2.69 -21.56
CA ALA A 156 5.11 3.59 -21.69
C ALA A 156 6.28 2.87 -22.36
N ALA A 157 6.95 3.60 -23.25
CA ALA A 157 8.16 3.16 -23.92
C ALA A 157 9.20 2.65 -22.90
N ALA A 158 9.87 1.53 -23.20
CA ALA A 158 10.94 0.97 -22.40
C ALA A 158 12.06 1.99 -22.23
N GLY A 159 12.43 2.37 -20.98
CA GLY A 159 13.57 3.27 -20.76
C GLY A 159 13.63 3.96 -19.39
N GLY A 160 12.77 3.61 -18.41
CA GLY A 160 12.87 4.18 -17.07
C GLY A 160 13.96 3.50 -16.23
N LYS A 161 14.65 4.28 -15.35
CA LYS A 161 15.56 3.71 -14.35
C LYS A 161 14.82 2.65 -13.52
N VAL A 162 15.38 1.45 -13.45
CA VAL A 162 14.88 0.37 -12.61
C VAL A 162 15.11 0.76 -11.14
N LYS A 163 14.07 0.80 -10.32
CA LYS A 163 14.18 1.14 -8.90
C LYS A 163 14.74 -0.07 -8.15
N GLU A 164 15.71 0.16 -7.28
CA GLU A 164 16.04 -0.78 -6.20
C GLU A 164 15.36 -0.30 -4.92
N SER A 165 14.59 -1.17 -4.27
CA SER A 165 13.89 -0.82 -3.02
C SER A 165 14.22 -1.81 -1.92
N ALA A 166 14.52 -1.26 -0.73
CA ALA A 166 14.53 -1.98 0.53
C ALA A 166 13.56 -1.29 1.49
N VAL A 167 12.79 -2.06 2.22
CA VAL A 167 11.80 -1.60 3.22
C VAL A 167 12.38 -1.71 4.61
N PHE A 168 13.11 -2.80 4.87
CA PHE A 168 13.73 -3.09 6.15
C PHE A 168 15.24 -2.94 6.05
N ASP A 169 15.84 -2.25 7.01
CA ASP A 169 17.28 -2.21 7.19
C ASP A 169 17.81 -3.59 7.66
N LYS A 170 19.12 -3.75 7.68
CA LYS A 170 19.76 -5.03 8.05
C LYS A 170 19.39 -5.53 9.44
N SER A 171 19.23 -4.63 10.41
CA SER A 171 18.91 -5.00 11.79
C SER A 171 17.46 -5.45 11.91
N SER A 172 16.53 -4.70 11.36
CA SER A 172 15.11 -5.05 11.31
C SER A 172 14.86 -6.34 10.54
N LEU A 173 15.56 -6.53 9.41
CA LEU A 173 15.49 -7.76 8.62
C LEU A 173 15.98 -8.97 9.42
N ALA A 174 17.09 -8.87 10.16
CA ALA A 174 17.62 -9.95 10.98
C ALA A 174 16.65 -10.35 12.10
N ILE A 175 16.03 -9.37 12.76
CA ILE A 175 14.99 -9.61 13.78
C ILE A 175 13.80 -10.34 13.17
N LEU A 176 13.31 -9.86 12.03
CA LEU A 176 12.16 -10.44 11.31
C LEU A 176 12.47 -11.88 10.85
N ALA A 177 13.64 -12.11 10.25
CA ALA A 177 14.07 -13.42 9.79
C ALA A 177 14.16 -14.43 10.94
N ARG A 178 14.63 -14.00 12.12
CA ARG A 178 14.67 -14.84 13.32
C ARG A 178 13.29 -15.15 13.86
N ALA A 179 12.40 -14.14 13.91
CA ALA A 179 11.04 -14.31 14.42
C ALA A 179 10.18 -15.21 13.52
N LEU A 180 10.44 -15.21 12.21
CA LEU A 180 9.68 -15.93 11.19
C LEU A 180 10.50 -17.04 10.50
N ALA A 181 11.49 -17.61 11.15
CA ALA A 181 12.38 -18.62 10.56
C ALA A 181 11.61 -19.80 9.94
N GLN A 182 10.49 -20.20 10.56
CA GLN A 182 9.62 -21.28 10.09
C GLN A 182 8.87 -20.95 8.78
N THR A 183 8.79 -19.68 8.38
CA THR A 183 8.16 -19.25 7.12
C THR A 183 9.18 -19.05 6.00
N MET A 184 10.45 -19.38 6.22
CA MET A 184 11.50 -19.26 5.23
C MET A 184 11.30 -20.26 4.10
N VAL A 185 11.25 -19.73 2.88
CA VAL A 185 11.22 -20.53 1.63
C VAL A 185 12.42 -20.18 0.77
N ARG A 186 12.95 -21.18 0.06
CA ARG A 186 14.09 -21.01 -0.85
C ARG A 186 13.68 -21.25 -2.29
N TYR A 187 14.20 -20.43 -3.17
CA TYR A 187 13.99 -20.55 -4.62
C TYR A 187 15.33 -20.48 -5.32
N GLU A 188 15.53 -21.37 -6.29
CA GLU A 188 16.68 -21.32 -7.18
C GLU A 188 16.58 -20.16 -8.16
N ARG A 189 17.69 -19.78 -8.74
CA ARG A 189 17.75 -18.77 -9.80
C ARG A 189 16.79 -19.09 -10.95
N ASN A 190 16.19 -18.06 -11.54
CA ASN A 190 15.23 -18.13 -12.66
C ASN A 190 13.89 -18.82 -12.30
N HIS A 191 13.55 -18.96 -11.01
CA HIS A 191 12.25 -19.48 -10.60
C HIS A 191 11.19 -18.37 -10.59
N THR A 192 9.99 -18.66 -11.15
CA THR A 192 8.84 -17.73 -11.06
C THR A 192 8.14 -17.92 -9.73
N ILE A 193 8.29 -16.94 -8.82
CA ILE A 193 7.74 -16.97 -7.45
C ILE A 193 6.29 -16.48 -7.45
N VAL A 194 6.01 -15.43 -8.23
CA VAL A 194 4.69 -14.84 -8.41
C VAL A 194 4.46 -14.63 -9.89
N LYS A 195 3.28 -15.02 -10.41
CA LYS A 195 2.92 -14.83 -11.81
C LYS A 195 1.76 -13.85 -11.95
N GLU A 196 1.94 -12.84 -12.82
CA GLU A 196 0.91 -11.87 -13.19
C GLU A 196 -0.39 -12.56 -13.60
N GLY A 197 -1.54 -12.04 -13.16
CA GLY A 197 -2.86 -12.60 -13.42
C GLY A 197 -3.27 -13.78 -12.54
N GLN A 198 -2.36 -14.40 -11.79
CA GLN A 198 -2.70 -15.47 -10.85
C GLN A 198 -3.15 -14.89 -9.50
N THR A 199 -3.98 -15.62 -8.78
CA THR A 199 -4.36 -15.29 -7.40
C THR A 199 -3.28 -15.76 -6.42
N GLY A 200 -3.17 -15.10 -5.26
CA GLY A 200 -2.25 -15.50 -4.21
C GLY A 200 -2.67 -14.87 -2.88
N VAL A 201 -2.18 -15.43 -1.77
CA VAL A 201 -2.54 -15.02 -0.39
C VAL A 201 -1.32 -14.67 0.45
N LEU A 202 -0.13 -14.67 -0.13
CA LEU A 202 1.13 -14.42 0.56
C LEU A 202 1.81 -13.15 0.02
N MET A 203 2.43 -12.40 0.92
CA MET A 203 3.51 -11.48 0.63
C MET A 203 4.85 -12.11 0.95
N TYR A 204 5.92 -11.54 0.45
CA TYR A 204 7.28 -12.02 0.66
C TYR A 204 8.20 -10.88 1.08
N VAL A 205 9.12 -11.19 2.00
CA VAL A 205 10.27 -10.33 2.35
C VAL A 205 11.52 -11.03 1.87
N VAL A 206 12.35 -10.34 1.09
CA VAL A 206 13.64 -10.87 0.61
C VAL A 206 14.62 -10.83 1.76
N VAL A 207 15.17 -11.98 2.16
CA VAL A 207 16.24 -12.10 3.18
C VAL A 207 17.59 -12.23 2.50
N GLU A 208 17.66 -13.08 1.47
CA GLU A 208 18.87 -13.36 0.69
C GLU A 208 18.53 -13.34 -0.80
N GLY A 209 19.50 -12.95 -1.62
CA GLY A 209 19.35 -12.95 -3.07
C GLY A 209 18.64 -11.69 -3.61
N ARG A 210 18.17 -11.80 -4.85
CA ARG A 210 17.51 -10.71 -5.58
C ARG A 210 16.42 -11.24 -6.48
N VAL A 211 15.32 -10.50 -6.59
CA VAL A 211 14.22 -10.80 -7.50
C VAL A 211 13.99 -9.64 -8.48
N ALA A 212 13.50 -9.99 -9.68
CA ALA A 212 13.09 -9.07 -10.73
C ALA A 212 11.56 -9.03 -10.80
N VAL A 213 10.97 -7.84 -10.83
CA VAL A 213 9.54 -7.60 -10.95
C VAL A 213 9.23 -7.06 -12.34
N SER A 214 8.34 -7.72 -13.06
CA SER A 214 7.89 -7.30 -14.38
C SER A 214 6.36 -7.18 -14.44
N ILE A 215 5.88 -6.20 -15.19
CA ILE A 215 4.45 -5.99 -15.50
C ILE A 215 4.32 -6.05 -17.02
N GLN A 216 3.44 -6.90 -17.53
CA GLN A 216 3.26 -7.13 -18.97
C GLN A 216 4.61 -7.43 -19.68
N GLY A 217 5.47 -8.23 -19.03
CA GLY A 217 6.79 -8.60 -19.54
C GLY A 217 7.86 -7.49 -19.46
N LYS A 218 7.54 -6.26 -18.99
CA LYS A 218 8.50 -5.16 -18.84
C LYS A 218 9.04 -5.13 -17.42
N LEU A 219 10.37 -5.11 -17.26
CA LEU A 219 11.04 -4.97 -15.97
C LEU A 219 10.74 -3.58 -15.38
N VAL A 220 10.20 -3.55 -14.16
CA VAL A 220 9.82 -2.32 -13.46
C VAL A 220 10.63 -2.08 -12.19
N GLU A 221 11.04 -3.14 -11.49
CA GLU A 221 11.74 -3.05 -10.21
C GLU A 221 12.65 -4.26 -9.99
N LYS A 222 13.76 -4.06 -9.26
CA LYS A 222 14.60 -5.10 -8.69
C LYS A 222 14.56 -5.01 -7.18
N ILE A 223 14.37 -6.13 -6.51
CA ILE A 223 14.18 -6.16 -5.05
C ILE A 223 15.26 -7.06 -4.47
N GLY A 224 16.09 -6.46 -3.60
CA GLY A 224 17.12 -7.15 -2.83
C GLY A 224 16.73 -7.36 -1.37
N PRO A 225 17.69 -7.75 -0.51
CA PRO A 225 17.45 -8.01 0.91
C PRO A 225 16.79 -6.81 1.62
N GLY A 226 15.77 -7.08 2.44
CA GLY A 226 14.94 -6.08 3.11
C GLY A 226 13.79 -5.55 2.26
N GLY A 227 13.75 -5.86 0.97
CA GLY A 227 12.63 -5.47 0.13
C GLY A 227 11.44 -6.42 0.22
N VAL A 228 10.26 -5.97 -0.22
CA VAL A 228 9.00 -6.70 -0.13
C VAL A 228 8.27 -6.74 -1.46
N PHE A 229 7.50 -7.81 -1.70
CA PHE A 229 6.61 -7.93 -2.84
C PHE A 229 5.40 -8.81 -2.52
N GLY A 230 4.35 -8.67 -3.33
CA GLY A 230 3.13 -9.47 -3.18
C GLY A 230 2.21 -9.03 -2.04
N GLU A 231 2.49 -7.90 -1.39
CA GLU A 231 1.74 -7.34 -0.27
C GLU A 231 0.27 -7.06 -0.59
N MET A 232 -0.04 -6.80 -1.85
CA MET A 232 -1.42 -6.57 -2.30
C MET A 232 -2.33 -7.77 -2.06
N ALA A 233 -1.79 -8.98 -2.04
CA ALA A 233 -2.54 -10.21 -1.76
C ALA A 233 -3.03 -10.32 -0.31
N LEU A 234 -2.46 -9.56 0.62
CA LEU A 234 -2.93 -9.52 2.01
C LEU A 234 -4.24 -8.75 2.14
N VAL A 235 -4.48 -7.82 1.23
CA VAL A 235 -5.61 -6.89 1.27
C VAL A 235 -6.82 -7.50 0.58
N ASP A 236 -6.64 -7.96 -0.64
CA ASP A 236 -7.70 -8.52 -1.46
C ASP A 236 -7.23 -9.77 -2.22
N ARG A 237 -8.17 -10.52 -2.76
CA ARG A 237 -7.89 -11.70 -3.59
C ARG A 237 -7.84 -11.37 -5.07
N THR A 238 -7.53 -10.12 -5.42
CA THR A 238 -7.40 -9.74 -6.83
C THR A 238 -6.18 -10.41 -7.46
N PRO A 239 -6.19 -10.60 -8.79
CA PRO A 239 -5.04 -11.13 -9.50
C PRO A 239 -3.77 -10.30 -9.27
N ARG A 240 -2.62 -10.98 -9.24
CA ARG A 240 -1.29 -10.36 -9.14
C ARG A 240 -1.08 -9.36 -10.27
N LEU A 241 -0.60 -8.17 -9.95
CA LEU A 241 -0.30 -7.11 -10.93
C LEU A 241 1.02 -7.32 -11.67
N ALA A 242 1.89 -8.19 -11.15
CA ALA A 242 3.23 -8.38 -11.67
C ALA A 242 3.68 -9.83 -11.60
N THR A 243 4.63 -10.18 -12.46
CA THR A 243 5.41 -11.39 -12.36
C THR A 243 6.70 -11.10 -11.59
N VAL A 244 7.07 -11.99 -10.65
CA VAL A 244 8.31 -11.90 -9.88
C VAL A 244 9.13 -13.16 -10.08
N VAL A 245 10.38 -12.98 -10.53
CA VAL A 245 11.32 -14.06 -10.84
C VAL A 245 12.60 -13.86 -10.02
N SER A 246 13.17 -14.94 -9.49
CA SER A 246 14.46 -14.91 -8.81
C SER A 246 15.60 -14.66 -9.80
N GLU A 247 16.37 -13.57 -9.62
CA GLU A 247 17.58 -13.29 -10.41
C GLU A 247 18.79 -14.08 -9.91
N THR A 248 18.79 -14.44 -8.64
CA THR A 248 19.79 -15.29 -7.97
C THR A 248 19.05 -16.32 -7.13
N ASP A 249 19.76 -17.24 -6.52
CA ASP A 249 19.17 -18.04 -5.44
C ASP A 249 18.66 -17.11 -4.35
N CYS A 250 17.45 -17.37 -3.84
CA CYS A 250 16.74 -16.48 -2.94
C CYS A 250 16.27 -17.21 -1.68
N GLY A 251 16.43 -16.55 -0.52
CA GLY A 251 15.75 -16.88 0.72
C GLY A 251 14.69 -15.82 1.03
N LEU A 252 13.44 -16.23 1.15
CA LEU A 252 12.28 -15.34 1.32
C LEU A 252 11.50 -15.74 2.57
N LEU A 253 10.96 -14.76 3.32
CA LEU A 253 9.94 -15.01 4.32
C LEU A 253 8.56 -14.93 3.64
N ALA A 254 7.78 -16.01 3.72
CA ALA A 254 6.42 -16.06 3.19
C ALA A 254 5.42 -15.70 4.31
N ILE A 255 4.72 -14.58 4.17
CA ILE A 255 3.87 -13.99 5.21
C ILE A 255 2.42 -13.98 4.73
N GLY A 256 1.55 -14.69 5.43
CA GLY A 256 0.12 -14.65 5.21
C GLY A 256 -0.57 -13.57 6.06
N ARG A 257 -1.87 -13.36 5.84
CA ARG A 257 -2.65 -12.30 6.48
C ARG A 257 -2.62 -12.38 8.03
N ASN A 258 -2.77 -13.55 8.61
CA ASN A 258 -2.79 -13.71 10.07
C ASN A 258 -1.42 -13.38 10.67
N THR A 259 -0.34 -13.94 10.11
CA THR A 259 1.03 -13.63 10.53
C THR A 259 1.33 -12.13 10.40
N PHE A 260 0.83 -11.49 9.34
CA PHE A 260 0.96 -10.05 9.15
C PHE A 260 0.29 -9.26 10.28
N LEU A 261 -0.95 -9.59 10.63
CA LEU A 261 -1.67 -8.94 11.73
C LEU A 261 -0.99 -9.14 13.08
N ASP A 262 -0.46 -10.34 13.34
CA ASP A 262 0.28 -10.63 14.58
C ASP A 262 1.60 -9.85 14.65
N LEU A 263 2.31 -9.69 13.53
CA LEU A 263 3.51 -8.85 13.45
C LEU A 263 3.18 -7.38 13.77
N ILE A 264 2.07 -6.84 13.29
CA ILE A 264 1.65 -5.46 13.59
C ILE A 264 1.36 -5.28 15.08
N LYS A 265 0.68 -6.24 15.71
CA LYS A 265 0.42 -6.20 17.17
C LYS A 265 1.72 -6.20 17.97
N ALA A 266 2.67 -7.03 17.56
CA ALA A 266 3.98 -7.15 18.23
C ALA A 266 4.86 -5.93 17.97
N SER A 267 4.94 -5.48 16.73
CA SER A 267 5.77 -4.36 16.27
C SER A 267 5.05 -3.51 15.22
N PRO A 268 4.36 -2.42 15.62
CA PRO A 268 3.69 -1.53 14.68
C PRO A 268 4.62 -0.89 13.64
N ASP A 269 5.92 -0.74 13.96
CA ASP A 269 6.92 -0.22 13.03
C ASP A 269 7.02 -1.05 11.75
N PHE A 270 6.73 -2.35 11.83
CA PHE A 270 6.64 -3.22 10.67
C PHE A 270 5.55 -2.73 9.69
N ALA A 271 4.36 -2.39 10.22
CA ALA A 271 3.28 -1.85 9.39
C ALA A 271 3.64 -0.48 8.82
N VAL A 272 4.22 0.41 9.64
CA VAL A 272 4.63 1.76 9.21
C VAL A 272 5.63 1.67 8.07
N SER A 273 6.67 0.83 8.19
CA SER A 273 7.67 0.62 7.14
C SER A 273 7.05 0.10 5.84
N LEU A 274 6.16 -0.89 5.95
CA LEU A 274 5.49 -1.46 4.78
C LEU A 274 4.53 -0.48 4.11
N LEU A 275 3.70 0.22 4.88
CA LEU A 275 2.80 1.27 4.38
C LEU A 275 3.58 2.40 3.71
N GLY A 276 4.73 2.78 4.28
CA GLY A 276 5.66 3.75 3.68
C GLY A 276 6.12 3.32 2.29
N ALA A 277 6.56 2.07 2.15
CA ALA A 277 7.01 1.52 0.87
C ALA A 277 5.89 1.44 -0.18
N VAL A 278 4.68 1.02 0.22
CA VAL A 278 3.51 1.02 -0.66
C VAL A 278 3.15 2.44 -1.10
N GLY A 279 3.20 3.41 -0.18
CA GLY A 279 2.98 4.83 -0.48
C GLY A 279 4.01 5.41 -1.45
N GLU A 280 5.29 5.06 -1.30
CA GLU A 280 6.34 5.46 -2.25
C GLU A 280 6.13 4.86 -3.64
N ARG A 281 5.73 3.58 -3.72
CA ARG A 281 5.39 2.93 -5.00
C ARG A 281 4.22 3.64 -5.67
N ALA A 282 3.18 3.99 -4.91
CA ALA A 282 2.03 4.73 -5.43
C ALA A 282 2.43 6.08 -6.03
N ARG A 283 3.29 6.85 -5.34
CA ARG A 283 3.81 8.13 -5.83
C ARG A 283 4.67 7.96 -7.08
N PHE A 284 5.59 6.99 -7.08
CA PHE A 284 6.46 6.72 -8.21
C PHE A 284 5.68 6.38 -9.48
N ILE A 285 4.64 5.56 -9.36
CA ILE A 285 3.78 5.21 -10.49
C ILE A 285 2.97 6.43 -10.95
N ALA A 286 2.39 7.21 -10.02
CA ALA A 286 1.64 8.41 -10.35
C ALA A 286 2.49 9.47 -11.05
N SER A 287 3.78 9.62 -10.70
CA SER A 287 4.70 10.59 -11.31
C SER A 287 5.13 10.24 -12.74
N ARG A 288 4.95 9.00 -13.20
CA ARG A 288 5.25 8.56 -14.57
C ARG A 288 4.11 8.81 -15.55
N GLY A 289 2.92 9.11 -15.06
CA GLY A 289 1.72 9.39 -15.88
C GLY A 289 1.36 10.88 -15.97
N ALA A 290 2.20 11.76 -15.38
CA ALA A 290 2.07 13.20 -15.42
C ALA A 290 3.17 13.81 -16.33
#